data_06608de41de165eae0b89f1b6350b0e3
#
_entry.id   06608de41de165eae0b89f1b6350b0e3
#
_cell.length_a   1.000
_cell.length_b   1.000
_cell.length_c   1.000
_cell.angle_alpha   90.00
_cell.angle_beta   90.00
_cell.angle_gamma   90.00
#
_symmetry.space_group_name_H-M   'P 1'
#
loop_
_entity.id
_entity.type
_entity.pdbx_description
1 polymer ?
#
loop_
_entity_poly.entity_id
_entity_poly.type
_entity_poly.pdbx_seq_one_letter_code
_entity_poly.pdbx_strand_id
1 'polypeptide(L)'
;MPLLAQDTTTIQNKANLYKLSIIIGGAIITLAAAAGAFCQAKAISSACEGISRNPGSAPHIRFLLIFGLVLIETLVIYALLISIIVLMVQWGKYVF
;
A
#
# COMPACT_ATOMS: atom_id res chain seq x y z
N MET A 1 3.77 26.06 36.00
CA MET A 1 3.94 24.74 36.57
C MET A 1 4.64 23.83 35.58
N PRO A 2 5.78 23.23 35.98
CA PRO A 2 6.55 22.40 35.09
C PRO A 2 5.76 21.17 34.54
N LEU A 3 4.88 20.60 35.37
CA LEU A 3 4.10 19.44 34.98
C LEU A 3 3.10 19.77 33.87
N LEU A 4 2.44 20.92 33.97
CA LEU A 4 1.49 21.34 32.95
C LEU A 4 2.19 21.65 31.63
N ALA A 5 3.33 22.33 31.68
CA ALA A 5 4.12 22.63 30.49
C ALA A 5 4.63 21.36 29.85
N GLN A 6 5.08 20.41 30.65
CA GLN A 6 5.57 19.12 30.18
C GLN A 6 4.45 18.31 29.53
N ASP A 7 3.27 18.28 30.14
CA ASP A 7 2.11 17.58 29.59
C ASP A 7 1.67 18.18 28.26
N THR A 8 1.65 19.52 28.17
CA THR A 8 1.29 20.20 26.93
C THR A 8 2.27 19.85 25.79
N THR A 9 3.57 19.87 26.08
CA THR A 9 4.61 19.54 25.12
C THR A 9 4.48 18.08 24.70
N THR A 10 4.23 17.18 25.65
CA THR A 10 4.07 15.76 25.36
C THR A 10 2.86 15.52 24.47
N ILE A 11 1.73 16.17 24.76
CA ILE A 11 0.50 16.05 23.96
C ILE A 11 0.76 16.55 22.53
N GLN A 12 1.44 17.69 22.40
CA GLN A 12 1.74 18.24 21.09
C GLN A 12 2.69 17.34 20.29
N ASN A 13 3.70 16.78 20.94
CA ASN A 13 4.61 15.84 20.30
C ASN A 13 3.89 14.58 19.86
N LYS A 14 2.98 14.07 20.67
CA LYS A 14 2.17 12.92 20.33
C LYS A 14 1.28 13.21 19.11
N ALA A 15 0.65 14.39 19.09
CA ALA A 15 -0.19 14.79 17.97
C ALA A 15 0.62 14.90 16.68
N ASN A 16 1.82 15.46 16.75
CA ASN A 16 2.69 15.59 15.58
C ASN A 16 3.14 14.22 15.06
N LEU A 17 3.50 13.32 15.97
CA LEU A 17 3.88 11.95 15.59
C LEU A 17 2.71 11.18 15.00
N TYR A 18 1.51 11.37 15.55
CA TYR A 18 0.30 10.74 15.03
C TYR A 18 0.01 11.21 13.60
N LYS A 19 0.11 12.51 13.35
CA LYS A 19 -0.05 13.07 12.01
C LYS A 19 0.97 12.49 11.04
N LEU A 20 2.22 12.41 11.48
CA LEU A 20 3.29 11.84 10.65
C LEU A 20 3.00 10.37 10.32
N SER A 21 2.51 9.61 11.28
CA SER A 21 2.16 8.20 11.07
C SER A 21 1.04 8.06 10.03
N ILE A 22 0.03 8.92 10.09
CA ILE A 22 -1.06 8.92 9.12
C ILE A 22 -0.53 9.22 7.71
N ILE A 23 0.33 10.22 7.60
CA ILE A 23 0.91 10.60 6.31
C ILE A 23 1.76 9.46 5.75
N ILE A 24 2.59 8.84 6.58
CA ILE A 24 3.45 7.73 6.16
C ILE A 24 2.60 6.52 5.74
N GLY A 25 1.60 6.17 6.55
CA GLY A 25 0.72 5.05 6.23
C GLY A 25 -0.04 5.27 4.93
N GLY A 26 -0.56 6.47 4.72
CA GLY A 26 -1.23 6.84 3.49
C GLY A 26 -0.29 6.83 2.30
N ALA A 27 0.95 7.30 2.48
CA ALA A 27 1.95 7.30 1.42
C ALA A 27 2.33 5.87 1.02
N ILE A 28 2.51 4.99 1.99
CA ILE A 28 2.86 3.59 1.71
C ILE A 28 1.79 2.93 0.83
N ILE A 29 0.53 3.02 1.22
CA ILE A 29 -0.53 2.35 0.46
C ILE A 29 -0.77 3.03 -0.89
N THR A 30 -0.65 4.35 -0.95
CA THR A 30 -0.84 5.09 -2.20
C THR A 30 0.25 4.72 -3.21
N LEU A 31 1.51 4.70 -2.77
CA LEU A 31 2.62 4.35 -3.64
C LEU A 31 2.53 2.90 -4.08
N ALA A 32 2.20 1.99 -3.16
CA ALA A 32 2.05 0.58 -3.47
C ALA A 32 0.91 0.35 -4.47
N ALA A 33 -0.23 1.00 -4.25
CA ALA A 33 -1.39 0.86 -5.14
C ALA A 33 -1.08 1.44 -6.51
N ALA A 34 -0.44 2.60 -6.58
CA ALA A 34 -0.07 3.22 -7.84
C ALA A 34 0.91 2.36 -8.63
N ALA A 35 1.95 1.84 -7.95
CA ALA A 35 2.93 0.97 -8.58
C ALA A 35 2.27 -0.33 -9.05
N GLY A 36 1.42 -0.92 -8.22
CA GLY A 36 0.69 -2.13 -8.56
C GLY A 36 -0.22 -1.93 -9.76
N ALA A 37 -0.97 -0.82 -9.78
CA ALA A 37 -1.85 -0.50 -10.89
C ALA A 37 -1.08 -0.32 -12.20
N PHE A 38 0.06 0.36 -12.14
CA PHE A 38 0.92 0.55 -13.30
C PHE A 38 1.45 -0.79 -13.81
N CYS A 39 1.93 -1.64 -12.90
CA CYS A 39 2.43 -2.97 -13.27
C CYS A 39 1.32 -3.84 -13.86
N GLN A 40 0.13 -3.79 -13.28
CA GLN A 40 -1.02 -4.54 -13.80
C GLN A 40 -1.40 -4.06 -15.20
N ALA A 41 -1.43 -2.75 -15.41
CA ALA A 41 -1.74 -2.18 -16.72
C ALA A 41 -0.73 -2.62 -17.77
N LYS A 42 0.56 -2.60 -17.42
CA LYS A 42 1.61 -3.07 -18.33
C LYS A 42 1.49 -4.54 -18.63
N ALA A 43 1.19 -5.36 -17.64
CA ALA A 43 1.03 -6.80 -17.79
C ALA A 43 -0.14 -7.11 -18.73
N ILE A 44 -1.27 -6.42 -18.51
CA ILE A 44 -2.48 -6.62 -19.35
C ILE A 44 -2.19 -6.17 -20.78
N SER A 45 -1.56 -5.04 -20.96
CA SER A 45 -1.22 -4.53 -22.29
C SER A 45 -0.31 -5.51 -23.04
N SER A 46 0.73 -6.01 -22.37
CA SER A 46 1.65 -6.97 -22.98
C SER A 46 0.95 -8.29 -23.32
N ALA A 47 0.06 -8.76 -22.44
CA ALA A 47 -0.68 -9.97 -22.66
C ALA A 47 -1.62 -9.84 -23.85
N CYS A 48 -2.33 -8.72 -23.95
CA CYS A 48 -3.23 -8.45 -25.08
C CYS A 48 -2.46 -8.39 -26.40
N GLU A 49 -1.29 -7.76 -26.39
CA GLU A 49 -0.44 -7.68 -27.57
C GLU A 49 0.04 -9.07 -27.98
N GLY A 50 0.46 -9.91 -27.01
CA GLY A 50 0.89 -11.27 -27.30
C GLY A 50 -0.22 -12.13 -27.87
N ILE A 51 -1.43 -12.02 -27.33
CA ILE A 51 -2.58 -12.74 -27.86
C ILE A 51 -2.93 -12.27 -29.27
N SER A 52 -2.84 -10.98 -29.50
CA SER A 52 -3.11 -10.40 -30.81
C SER A 52 -2.15 -10.93 -31.87
N ARG A 53 -0.87 -11.11 -31.52
CA ARG A 53 0.13 -11.64 -32.45
C ARG A 53 0.03 -13.13 -32.65
N ASN A 54 -0.39 -13.86 -31.62
CA ASN A 54 -0.47 -15.32 -31.66
C ASN A 54 -1.70 -15.79 -30.90
N PRO A 55 -2.88 -15.81 -31.54
CA PRO A 55 -4.12 -16.22 -30.87
C PRO A 55 -4.07 -17.63 -30.29
N GLY A 56 -3.24 -18.50 -30.86
CA GLY A 56 -3.10 -19.87 -30.37
C GLY A 56 -2.52 -19.97 -28.96
N SER A 57 -1.79 -18.93 -28.51
CA SER A 57 -1.21 -18.89 -27.18
C SER A 57 -2.13 -18.26 -26.14
N ALA A 58 -3.34 -17.87 -26.51
CA ALA A 58 -4.25 -17.16 -25.61
C ALA A 58 -4.51 -17.91 -24.29
N PRO A 59 -4.77 -19.23 -24.27
CA PRO A 59 -4.98 -19.93 -22.99
C PRO A 59 -3.77 -19.88 -22.08
N HIS A 60 -2.57 -20.01 -22.62
CA HIS A 60 -1.33 -19.99 -21.86
C HIS A 60 -1.05 -18.59 -21.31
N ILE A 61 -1.18 -17.58 -22.16
CA ILE A 61 -0.95 -16.17 -21.75
C ILE A 61 -1.99 -15.77 -20.70
N ARG A 62 -3.24 -16.18 -20.87
CA ARG A 62 -4.31 -15.87 -19.92
C ARG A 62 -4.02 -16.45 -18.55
N PHE A 63 -3.54 -17.69 -18.50
CA PHE A 63 -3.18 -18.33 -17.23
C PHE A 63 -2.05 -17.58 -16.55
N LEU A 64 -0.98 -17.27 -17.28
CA LEU A 64 0.16 -16.54 -16.74
C LEU A 64 -0.24 -15.15 -16.28
N LEU A 65 -1.10 -14.47 -17.03
CA LEU A 65 -1.57 -13.14 -16.67
C LEU A 65 -2.35 -13.16 -15.37
N ILE A 66 -3.28 -14.07 -15.21
CA ILE A 66 -4.08 -14.19 -13.99
C ILE A 66 -3.16 -14.46 -12.80
N PHE A 67 -2.23 -15.39 -12.95
CA PHE A 67 -1.29 -15.73 -11.89
C PHE A 67 -0.43 -14.54 -11.51
N GLY A 68 0.09 -13.82 -12.50
CA GLY A 68 0.91 -12.63 -12.27
C GLY A 68 0.14 -11.50 -11.60
N LEU A 69 -1.11 -11.27 -12.03
CA LEU A 69 -1.94 -10.23 -11.42
C LEU A 69 -2.27 -10.54 -9.97
N VAL A 70 -2.51 -11.81 -9.64
CA VAL A 70 -2.75 -12.23 -8.26
C VAL A 70 -1.52 -11.96 -7.40
N LEU A 71 -0.31 -12.22 -7.91
CA LEU A 71 0.92 -11.95 -7.18
C LEU A 71 1.12 -10.45 -6.94
N ILE A 72 0.83 -9.62 -7.93
CA ILE A 72 0.92 -8.17 -7.78
C ILE A 72 -0.07 -7.68 -6.73
N GLU A 73 -1.30 -8.18 -6.76
CA GLU A 73 -2.33 -7.83 -5.80
C GLU A 73 -1.93 -8.25 -4.39
N THR A 74 -1.28 -9.40 -4.25
CA THR A 74 -0.78 -9.87 -2.96
C THR A 74 0.23 -8.89 -2.38
N LEU A 75 1.11 -8.34 -3.19
CA LEU A 75 2.07 -7.34 -2.74
C LEU A 75 1.38 -6.06 -2.26
N VAL A 76 0.35 -5.61 -2.98
CA VAL A 76 -0.41 -4.42 -2.59
C VAL A 76 -1.17 -4.68 -1.28
N ILE A 77 -1.76 -5.85 -1.13
CA ILE A 77 -2.43 -6.24 0.12
C ILE A 77 -1.44 -6.29 1.27
N TYR A 78 -0.24 -6.78 1.02
CA TYR A 78 0.82 -6.81 2.02
C TYR A 78 1.17 -5.39 2.48
N ALA A 79 1.30 -4.46 1.54
CA ALA A 79 1.54 -3.05 1.87
C ALA A 79 0.38 -2.46 2.67
N LEU A 80 -0.85 -2.82 2.33
CA LEU A 80 -2.03 -2.40 3.07
C LEU A 80 -1.99 -2.89 4.51
N LEU A 81 -1.61 -4.16 4.72
CA LEU A 81 -1.49 -4.72 6.06
C LEU A 81 -0.43 -3.98 6.88
N ILE A 82 0.72 -3.70 6.29
CA ILE A 82 1.78 -2.94 6.96
C ILE A 82 1.26 -1.54 7.32
N SER A 83 0.57 -0.90 6.40
CA SER A 83 0.01 0.44 6.62
C SER A 83 -0.99 0.42 7.78
N ILE A 84 -1.87 -0.57 7.81
CA ILE A 84 -2.86 -0.73 8.90
C ILE A 84 -2.16 -0.96 10.23
N ILE A 85 -1.15 -1.84 10.26
CA ILE A 85 -0.42 -2.13 11.48
C ILE A 85 0.26 -0.88 12.00
N VAL A 86 0.91 -0.12 11.14
CA VAL A 86 1.58 1.13 11.54
C VAL A 86 0.57 2.10 12.14
N LEU A 87 -0.58 2.29 11.48
CA LEU A 87 -1.60 3.22 11.96
C LEU A 87 -2.23 2.75 13.27
N MET A 88 -2.51 1.46 13.39
CA MET A 88 -3.14 0.92 14.60
C MET A 88 -2.20 0.95 15.80
N VAL A 89 -0.93 0.62 15.60
CA VAL A 89 0.06 0.65 16.67
C VAL A 89 0.25 2.08 17.15
N GLN A 90 0.39 3.03 16.23
CA GLN A 90 0.55 4.43 16.57
C GLN A 90 -0.71 4.98 17.22
N TRP A 91 -1.88 4.60 16.72
CA TRP A 91 -3.14 5.04 17.30
C TRP A 91 -3.28 4.55 18.74
N GLY A 92 -3.05 3.26 18.97
CA GLY A 92 -3.09 2.71 20.31
C GLY A 92 -2.09 3.38 21.25
N LYS A 93 -0.91 3.71 20.74
CA LYS A 93 0.14 4.35 21.53
C LYS A 93 -0.22 5.78 21.93
N TYR A 94 -0.89 6.54 21.04
CA TYR A 94 -1.14 7.96 21.28
C TYR A 94 -2.54 8.28 21.78
N VAL A 95 -3.50 7.37 21.59
CA VAL A 95 -4.87 7.57 22.06
C VAL A 95 -5.07 6.95 23.44
N PHE A 96 -4.47 5.80 23.69
CA PHE A 96 -4.53 5.10 24.96
C PHE A 96 -3.22 5.22 25.71
#